data_001db3488d2269491a405612830ec97b
#
_entry.id   001db3488d2269491a405612830ec97b
#
_cell.length_a   1.000
_cell.length_b   1.000
_cell.length_c   1.000
_cell.angle_alpha   90.00
_cell.angle_beta   90.00
_cell.angle_gamma   90.00
#
_symmetry.space_group_name_H-M   'P 1'
#
loop_
_entity.id
_entity.type
_entity.pdbx_description
1 polymer ?
#
loop_
_entity_poly.entity_id
_entity_poly.type
_entity_poly.pdbx_seq_one_letter_code
_entity_poly.pdbx_strand_id
1 'polypeptide(L)'
;IESLDLCLDFLKNDDIDSLIKISAFHYLFGYIHPFYDGNGRTSRFISSYLIKNELDVLLALKLSYTVKNNINKYYKAFDVCNDRKNKGDITFFVVTFLELLSQSSDDLYTKIADLNDQLNYYNNIINTLVNEKVLNDKQAKCIFILCQNRLFDDTYMNMNTLTELLEKSDTTTRKILKSLESKNLLVKSRNKNQYLYSANLDSLSSQNFTKCFD
;
A
#
# COMPACT_ATOMS: atom_id res chain seq x y z
N ILE A 1 18.05 2.42 32.03
CA ILE A 1 16.63 2.77 32.34
C ILE A 1 16.48 4.28 32.27
N GLU A 2 17.21 5.04 33.05
CA GLU A 2 17.12 6.52 33.11
C GLU A 2 17.23 7.22 31.73
N SER A 3 18.18 6.80 30.90
CA SER A 3 18.34 7.37 29.54
C SER A 3 17.15 7.08 28.62
N LEU A 4 16.51 5.91 28.77
CA LEU A 4 15.32 5.57 28.00
C LEU A 4 14.09 6.37 28.48
N ASP A 5 13.97 6.59 29.78
CA ASP A 5 12.88 7.40 30.37
C ASP A 5 12.96 8.84 29.86
N LEU A 6 14.16 9.44 29.83
CA LEU A 6 14.39 10.77 29.25
C LEU A 6 14.06 10.82 27.75
N CYS A 7 14.35 9.76 27.01
CA CYS A 7 13.99 9.66 25.60
C CYS A 7 12.48 9.60 25.38
N LEU A 8 11.74 8.90 26.25
CA LEU A 8 10.28 8.84 26.21
C LEU A 8 9.64 10.16 26.63
N ASP A 9 10.21 10.85 27.65
CA ASP A 9 9.72 12.17 28.06
C ASP A 9 9.94 13.22 26.98
N PHE A 10 11.02 13.12 26.22
CA PHE A 10 11.25 14.00 25.07
C PHE A 10 10.11 13.92 24.03
N LEU A 11 9.51 12.74 23.80
CA LEU A 11 8.36 12.60 22.90
C LEU A 11 7.12 13.38 23.35
N LYS A 12 7.00 13.70 24.64
CA LYS A 12 5.86 14.43 25.21
C LYS A 12 6.03 15.96 25.12
N ASN A 13 7.18 16.46 24.64
CA ASN A 13 7.43 17.89 24.51
C ASN A 13 6.61 18.49 23.36
N ASP A 14 5.66 19.38 23.66
CA ASP A 14 4.77 20.00 22.69
C ASP A 14 5.40 21.18 21.95
N ASP A 15 6.56 21.67 22.38
CA ASP A 15 7.27 22.78 21.74
C ASP A 15 8.06 22.36 20.49
N ILE A 16 8.18 21.07 20.24
CA ILE A 16 8.96 20.50 19.13
C ILE A 16 8.02 19.78 18.16
N ASP A 17 8.23 19.98 16.86
CA ASP A 17 7.50 19.29 15.79
C ASP A 17 7.54 17.76 15.96
N SER A 18 6.39 17.12 15.78
CA SER A 18 6.22 15.67 16.01
C SER A 18 7.15 14.83 15.17
N LEU A 19 7.39 15.19 13.92
CA LEU A 19 8.28 14.40 13.03
C LEU A 19 9.74 14.56 13.43
N ILE A 20 10.14 15.71 13.92
CA ILE A 20 11.47 15.94 14.50
C ILE A 20 11.64 15.09 15.76
N LYS A 21 10.64 15.10 16.66
CA LYS A 21 10.65 14.25 17.88
C LYS A 21 10.78 12.78 17.54
N ILE A 22 10.00 12.29 16.59
CA ILE A 22 10.04 10.89 16.15
C ILE A 22 11.41 10.52 15.57
N SER A 23 11.98 11.40 14.74
CA SER A 23 13.30 11.20 14.14
C SER A 23 14.41 11.14 15.20
N ALA A 24 14.40 12.10 16.14
CA ALA A 24 15.36 12.13 17.26
C ALA A 24 15.19 10.93 18.18
N PHE A 25 13.96 10.56 18.53
CA PHE A 25 13.67 9.34 19.30
C PHE A 25 14.23 8.09 18.62
N HIS A 26 14.03 7.97 17.31
CA HIS A 26 14.54 6.83 16.54
C HIS A 26 16.06 6.69 16.65
N TYR A 27 16.79 7.80 16.52
CA TYR A 27 18.24 7.84 16.72
C TYR A 27 18.62 7.48 18.16
N LEU A 28 18.03 8.17 19.15
CA LEU A 28 18.36 8.00 20.56
C LEU A 28 18.09 6.56 21.03
N PHE A 29 17.00 5.95 20.58
CA PHE A 29 16.70 4.54 20.90
C PHE A 29 17.78 3.60 20.34
N GLY A 30 18.24 3.85 19.11
CA GLY A 30 19.33 3.10 18.50
C GLY A 30 20.65 3.30 19.22
N TYR A 31 20.94 4.53 19.69
CA TYR A 31 22.14 4.89 20.44
C TYR A 31 22.17 4.28 21.85
N ILE A 32 21.05 4.37 22.60
CA ILE A 32 20.90 3.80 23.95
C ILE A 32 21.02 2.27 23.93
N HIS A 33 20.51 1.64 22.86
CA HIS A 33 20.57 0.20 22.60
C HIS A 33 20.04 -0.64 23.78
N PRO A 34 18.79 -0.43 24.25
CA PRO A 34 18.32 -0.94 25.53
C PRO A 34 18.15 -2.46 25.59
N PHE A 35 18.10 -3.16 24.47
CA PHE A 35 17.89 -4.61 24.42
C PHE A 35 19.13 -5.34 23.93
N TYR A 36 19.31 -6.59 24.37
CA TYR A 36 20.39 -7.45 23.91
C TYR A 36 20.31 -7.73 22.40
N ASP A 37 19.09 -7.91 21.85
CA ASP A 37 18.80 -8.06 20.42
C ASP A 37 17.50 -7.37 20.05
N GLY A 38 17.32 -7.06 18.76
CA GLY A 38 16.09 -6.52 18.22
C GLY A 38 15.93 -5.00 18.29
N ASN A 39 16.93 -4.24 18.74
CA ASN A 39 16.82 -2.78 18.90
C ASN A 39 16.39 -2.09 17.62
N GLY A 40 16.99 -2.43 16.49
CA GLY A 40 16.63 -1.86 15.19
C GLY A 40 15.21 -2.22 14.71
N ARG A 41 14.69 -3.39 15.08
CA ARG A 41 13.29 -3.79 14.80
C ARG A 41 12.34 -3.02 15.69
N THR A 42 12.66 -2.91 16.96
CA THR A 42 11.86 -2.20 17.95
C THR A 42 11.79 -0.70 17.66
N SER A 43 12.91 -0.04 17.37
CA SER A 43 12.94 1.39 17.03
C SER A 43 12.10 1.68 15.78
N ARG A 44 12.23 0.88 14.72
CA ARG A 44 11.39 1.02 13.52
C ARG A 44 9.92 0.79 13.81
N PHE A 45 9.57 -0.22 14.60
CA PHE A 45 8.18 -0.49 14.98
C PHE A 45 7.55 0.68 15.76
N ILE A 46 8.26 1.19 16.79
CA ILE A 46 7.77 2.34 17.57
C ILE A 46 7.64 3.57 16.67
N SER A 47 8.65 3.88 15.85
CA SER A 47 8.58 5.02 14.94
C SER A 47 7.45 4.88 13.93
N SER A 48 7.21 3.69 13.37
CA SER A 48 6.07 3.44 12.50
C SER A 48 4.74 3.65 13.23
N TYR A 49 4.62 3.24 14.49
CA TYR A 49 3.43 3.47 15.30
C TYR A 49 3.18 4.97 15.54
N LEU A 50 4.24 5.73 15.85
CA LEU A 50 4.15 7.18 16.06
C LEU A 50 3.78 7.90 14.75
N ILE A 51 4.42 7.55 13.63
CA ILE A 51 4.13 8.11 12.31
C ILE A 51 2.70 7.81 11.87
N LYS A 52 2.19 6.60 12.17
CA LYS A 52 0.79 6.25 11.90
C LYS A 52 -0.18 7.24 12.58
N ASN A 53 0.12 7.63 13.82
CA ASN A 53 -0.76 8.52 14.58
C ASN A 53 -0.67 9.98 14.10
N GLU A 54 0.49 10.40 13.61
CA GLU A 54 0.73 11.77 13.14
C GLU A 54 0.32 11.97 11.67
N LEU A 55 0.48 10.97 10.82
CA LEU A 55 0.29 11.07 9.38
C LEU A 55 -0.70 10.02 8.87
N ASP A 56 -0.20 8.83 8.50
CA ASP A 56 -1.00 7.76 7.90
C ASP A 56 -0.39 6.36 8.10
N VAL A 57 -1.26 5.34 8.14
CA VAL A 57 -0.84 3.94 8.32
C VAL A 57 -0.04 3.40 7.15
N LEU A 58 -0.39 3.76 5.91
CA LEU A 58 0.31 3.26 4.72
C LEU A 58 1.73 3.84 4.65
N LEU A 59 1.87 5.13 5.01
CA LEU A 59 3.16 5.79 5.08
C LEU A 59 4.05 5.16 6.17
N ALA A 60 3.50 4.86 7.34
CA ALA A 60 4.20 4.19 8.42
C ALA A 60 4.75 2.81 8.01
N LEU A 61 3.96 2.03 7.26
CA LEU A 61 4.37 0.73 6.73
C LEU A 61 5.43 0.88 5.62
N LYS A 62 5.25 1.86 4.73
CA LYS A 62 6.17 2.14 3.61
C LYS A 62 7.54 2.56 4.10
N LEU A 63 7.66 3.33 5.20
CA LEU A 63 8.94 3.79 5.74
C LEU A 63 9.92 2.65 6.01
N SER A 64 9.46 1.55 6.60
CA SER A 64 10.32 0.39 6.87
C SER A 64 10.92 -0.20 5.59
N TYR A 65 10.17 -0.20 4.50
CA TYR A 65 10.64 -0.62 3.18
C TYR A 65 11.64 0.38 2.59
N THR A 66 11.36 1.68 2.69
CA THR A 66 12.24 2.74 2.20
C THR A 66 13.58 2.75 2.95
N VAL A 67 13.57 2.58 4.28
CA VAL A 67 14.80 2.43 5.09
C VAL A 67 15.61 1.22 4.61
N LYS A 68 14.95 0.06 4.38
CA LYS A 68 15.63 -1.15 3.88
C LYS A 68 16.31 -0.90 2.52
N ASN A 69 15.66 -0.21 1.61
CA ASN A 69 16.22 0.10 0.28
C ASN A 69 17.33 1.14 0.32
N ASN A 70 17.38 1.97 1.36
CA ASN A 70 18.38 3.01 1.57
C ASN A 70 19.28 2.69 2.78
N ILE A 71 19.52 1.42 3.05
CA ILE A 71 20.16 0.96 4.28
C ILE A 71 21.53 1.58 4.53
N ASN A 72 22.33 1.78 3.48
CA ASN A 72 23.66 2.39 3.58
C ASN A 72 23.57 3.87 3.99
N LYS A 73 22.62 4.63 3.43
CA LYS A 73 22.36 6.04 3.80
C LYS A 73 21.91 6.13 5.25
N TYR A 74 21.02 5.23 5.65
CA TYR A 74 20.51 5.16 7.01
C TYR A 74 21.62 4.87 8.04
N TYR A 75 22.47 3.86 7.84
CA TYR A 75 23.56 3.58 8.77
C TYR A 75 24.65 4.65 8.75
N LYS A 76 24.95 5.22 7.58
CA LYS A 76 25.89 6.36 7.49
C LYS A 76 25.43 7.53 8.36
N ALA A 77 24.11 7.77 8.47
CA ALA A 77 23.60 8.84 9.33
C ALA A 77 23.87 8.56 10.82
N PHE A 78 23.77 7.31 11.27
CA PHE A 78 24.22 6.92 12.62
C PHE A 78 25.71 7.12 12.80
N ASP A 79 26.52 6.64 11.87
CA ASP A 79 27.99 6.74 11.97
C ASP A 79 28.45 8.19 12.08
N VAL A 80 27.88 9.10 11.27
CA VAL A 80 28.18 10.54 11.32
C VAL A 80 27.82 11.14 12.68
N CYS A 81 26.61 10.84 13.18
CA CYS A 81 26.16 11.39 14.46
C CYS A 81 26.89 10.77 15.67
N ASN A 82 27.38 9.53 15.56
CA ASN A 82 28.14 8.84 16.60
C ASN A 82 29.63 9.25 16.64
N ASP A 83 30.14 9.96 15.62
CA ASP A 83 31.54 10.44 15.64
C ASP A 83 31.72 11.44 16.77
N ARG A 84 32.72 11.22 17.61
CA ARG A 84 33.05 12.11 18.74
C ARG A 84 33.30 13.56 18.31
N LYS A 85 33.78 13.78 17.09
CA LYS A 85 34.01 15.11 16.53
C LYS A 85 32.72 15.88 16.28
N ASN A 86 31.62 15.16 16.12
CA ASN A 86 30.29 15.71 15.90
C ASN A 86 29.67 16.31 17.18
N LYS A 87 30.26 16.08 18.36
CA LYS A 87 29.85 16.64 19.67
C LYS A 87 28.39 16.40 20.06
N GLY A 88 27.82 15.30 19.58
CA GLY A 88 26.42 14.93 19.88
C GLY A 88 25.35 15.64 19.06
N ASP A 89 25.73 16.33 17.97
CA ASP A 89 24.75 16.90 17.04
C ASP A 89 24.07 15.77 16.24
N ILE A 90 22.76 15.64 16.37
CA ILE A 90 21.95 14.62 15.69
C ILE A 90 21.23 15.15 14.44
N THR A 91 21.48 16.41 14.07
CA THR A 91 20.79 17.07 12.96
C THR A 91 20.92 16.27 11.65
N PHE A 92 22.10 15.74 11.38
CA PHE A 92 22.32 14.95 10.16
C PHE A 92 21.43 13.69 10.11
N PHE A 93 21.24 13.02 11.26
CA PHE A 93 20.31 11.86 11.32
C PHE A 93 18.87 12.30 11.15
N VAL A 94 18.42 13.34 11.86
CA VAL A 94 17.05 13.87 11.77
C VAL A 94 16.72 14.23 10.34
N VAL A 95 17.58 14.99 9.66
CA VAL A 95 17.39 15.37 8.25
C VAL A 95 17.32 14.12 7.36
N THR A 96 18.26 13.18 7.52
CA THR A 96 18.25 11.93 6.73
C THR A 96 16.99 11.11 6.94
N PHE A 97 16.49 11.02 8.18
CA PHE A 97 15.27 10.27 8.48
C PHE A 97 14.02 10.94 7.87
N LEU A 98 13.93 12.28 7.92
CA LEU A 98 12.87 13.05 7.30
C LEU A 98 12.91 12.96 5.77
N GLU A 99 14.10 12.95 5.16
CA GLU A 99 14.24 12.68 3.72
C GLU A 99 13.76 11.29 3.32
N LEU A 100 14.03 10.25 4.13
CA LEU A 100 13.52 8.90 3.89
C LEU A 100 11.99 8.85 4.05
N LEU A 101 11.43 9.61 4.98
CA LEU A 101 9.98 9.72 5.16
C LEU A 101 9.33 10.44 3.97
N SER A 102 9.93 11.54 3.48
CA SER A 102 9.48 12.24 2.27
C SER A 102 9.52 11.32 1.05
N GLN A 103 10.63 10.61 0.83
CA GLN A 103 10.74 9.64 -0.25
C GLN A 103 9.66 8.55 -0.15
N SER A 104 9.34 8.08 1.08
CA SER A 104 8.27 7.10 1.30
C SER A 104 6.92 7.65 0.86
N SER A 105 6.65 8.93 1.13
CA SER A 105 5.43 9.62 0.73
C SER A 105 5.32 9.76 -0.78
N ASP A 106 6.39 10.20 -1.44
CA ASP A 106 6.44 10.39 -2.89
C ASP A 106 6.26 9.07 -3.65
N ASP A 107 6.95 8.01 -3.20
CA ASP A 107 6.81 6.65 -3.74
C ASP A 107 5.39 6.12 -3.57
N LEU A 108 4.76 6.36 -2.42
CA LEU A 108 3.40 5.92 -2.14
C LEU A 108 2.39 6.68 -2.99
N TYR A 109 2.54 8.01 -3.07
CA TYR A 109 1.70 8.87 -3.90
C TYR A 109 1.76 8.44 -5.37
N THR A 110 2.95 8.27 -5.92
CA THR A 110 3.15 7.82 -7.31
C THR A 110 2.46 6.48 -7.55
N LYS A 111 2.64 5.51 -6.64
CA LYS A 111 2.01 4.20 -6.77
C LYS A 111 0.47 4.28 -6.75
N ILE A 112 -0.10 5.09 -5.87
CA ILE A 112 -1.55 5.27 -5.77
C ILE A 112 -2.09 5.98 -7.02
N ALA A 113 -1.38 7.01 -7.50
CA ALA A 113 -1.74 7.72 -8.72
C ALA A 113 -1.76 6.78 -9.94
N ASP A 114 -0.70 5.98 -10.14
CA ASP A 114 -0.62 5.01 -11.23
C ASP A 114 -1.77 3.98 -11.18
N LEU A 115 -2.10 3.47 -9.99
CA LEU A 115 -3.19 2.51 -9.82
C LEU A 115 -4.56 3.14 -10.09
N ASN A 116 -4.75 4.40 -9.68
CA ASN A 116 -5.97 5.14 -9.94
C ASN A 116 -6.16 5.44 -11.43
N ASP A 117 -5.08 5.81 -12.12
CA ASP A 117 -5.10 6.04 -13.57
C ASP A 117 -5.44 4.75 -14.33
N GLN A 118 -4.86 3.62 -13.94
CA GLN A 118 -5.22 2.31 -14.50
C GLN A 118 -6.69 1.97 -14.24
N LEU A 119 -7.18 2.19 -13.02
CA LEU A 119 -8.59 1.93 -12.70
C LEU A 119 -9.54 2.80 -13.54
N ASN A 120 -9.22 4.09 -13.71
CA ASN A 120 -9.98 5.00 -14.54
C ASN A 120 -9.97 4.57 -16.03
N TYR A 121 -8.83 4.10 -16.52
CA TYR A 121 -8.73 3.54 -17.87
C TYR A 121 -9.68 2.37 -18.07
N TYR A 122 -9.68 1.38 -17.17
CA TYR A 122 -10.60 0.24 -17.28
C TYR A 122 -12.06 0.64 -17.06
N ASN A 123 -12.34 1.60 -16.18
CA ASN A 123 -13.69 2.11 -15.99
C ASN A 123 -14.25 2.76 -17.26
N ASN A 124 -13.43 3.51 -18.00
CA ASN A 124 -13.82 4.10 -19.29
C ASN A 124 -14.13 3.02 -20.33
N ILE A 125 -13.34 1.95 -20.40
CA ILE A 125 -13.60 0.80 -21.28
C ILE A 125 -14.94 0.14 -20.90
N ILE A 126 -15.17 -0.12 -19.62
CA ILE A 126 -16.41 -0.73 -19.14
C ILE A 126 -17.61 0.14 -19.50
N ASN A 127 -17.53 1.46 -19.33
CA ASN A 127 -18.59 2.39 -19.70
C ASN A 127 -18.85 2.38 -21.21
N THR A 128 -17.84 2.29 -22.05
CA THR A 128 -17.99 2.12 -23.50
C THR A 128 -18.76 0.82 -23.81
N LEU A 129 -18.39 -0.30 -23.18
CA LEU A 129 -19.07 -1.59 -23.36
C LEU A 129 -20.54 -1.56 -22.91
N VAL A 130 -20.87 -0.74 -21.90
CA VAL A 130 -22.27 -0.51 -21.48
C VAL A 130 -23.03 0.29 -22.54
N ASN A 131 -22.43 1.38 -23.06
CA ASN A 131 -23.04 2.22 -24.08
C ASN A 131 -23.29 1.44 -25.40
N GLU A 132 -22.38 0.53 -25.76
CA GLU A 132 -22.52 -0.38 -26.91
C GLU A 132 -23.46 -1.57 -26.63
N LYS A 133 -24.07 -1.64 -25.42
CA LYS A 133 -24.98 -2.72 -25.00
C LYS A 133 -24.32 -4.11 -24.94
N VAL A 134 -23.00 -4.17 -24.92
CA VAL A 134 -22.23 -5.41 -24.70
C VAL A 134 -22.35 -5.88 -23.25
N LEU A 135 -22.37 -4.93 -22.30
CA LEU A 135 -22.57 -5.18 -20.89
C LEU A 135 -23.83 -4.47 -20.40
N ASN A 136 -24.52 -5.10 -19.43
CA ASN A 136 -25.52 -4.42 -18.63
C ASN A 136 -24.90 -3.89 -17.32
N ASP A 137 -25.62 -3.02 -16.58
CA ASP A 137 -25.14 -2.38 -15.37
C ASP A 137 -24.64 -3.37 -14.29
N LYS A 138 -25.28 -4.53 -14.16
CA LYS A 138 -24.90 -5.56 -13.19
C LYS A 138 -23.57 -6.22 -13.57
N GLN A 139 -23.35 -6.46 -14.87
CA GLN A 139 -22.11 -7.01 -15.40
C GLN A 139 -20.98 -5.97 -15.28
N ALA A 140 -21.27 -4.71 -15.60
CA ALA A 140 -20.35 -3.59 -15.46
C ALA A 140 -19.89 -3.42 -14.00
N LYS A 141 -20.81 -3.41 -13.03
CA LYS A 141 -20.46 -3.37 -11.60
C LYS A 141 -19.57 -4.54 -11.19
N CYS A 142 -19.88 -5.75 -11.67
CA CYS A 142 -19.11 -6.95 -11.34
C CYS A 142 -17.68 -6.89 -11.91
N ILE A 143 -17.52 -6.55 -13.19
CA ILE A 143 -16.19 -6.49 -13.81
C ILE A 143 -15.37 -5.34 -13.25
N PHE A 144 -15.97 -4.20 -12.90
CA PHE A 144 -15.29 -3.09 -12.23
C PHE A 144 -14.73 -3.50 -10.87
N ILE A 145 -15.50 -4.19 -10.02
CA ILE A 145 -15.04 -4.73 -8.74
C ILE A 145 -13.86 -5.70 -8.95
N LEU A 146 -13.93 -6.56 -9.96
CA LEU A 146 -12.85 -7.49 -10.27
C LEU A 146 -11.60 -6.78 -10.81
N CYS A 147 -11.75 -5.70 -11.59
CA CYS A 147 -10.61 -4.86 -12.02
C CYS A 147 -9.97 -4.18 -10.81
N GLN A 148 -10.77 -3.61 -9.93
CA GLN A 148 -10.29 -2.97 -8.72
C GLN A 148 -9.49 -3.95 -7.85
N ASN A 149 -10.04 -5.14 -7.58
CA ASN A 149 -9.34 -6.17 -6.82
C ASN A 149 -8.05 -6.62 -7.51
N ARG A 150 -8.05 -6.78 -8.83
CA ARG A 150 -6.86 -7.19 -9.59
C ARG A 150 -5.75 -6.16 -9.55
N LEU A 151 -6.09 -4.87 -9.61
CA LEU A 151 -5.12 -3.78 -9.61
C LEU A 151 -4.53 -3.50 -8.22
N PHE A 152 -5.35 -3.54 -7.16
CA PHE A 152 -4.92 -3.13 -5.82
C PHE A 152 -4.41 -4.29 -4.96
N ASP A 153 -5.01 -5.47 -5.06
CA ASP A 153 -4.67 -6.63 -4.22
C ASP A 153 -3.89 -7.71 -4.99
N ASP A 154 -3.89 -7.67 -6.32
CA ASP A 154 -3.33 -8.70 -7.22
C ASP A 154 -3.83 -10.12 -6.88
N THR A 155 -5.05 -10.23 -6.40
CA THR A 155 -5.64 -11.48 -5.93
C THR A 155 -6.86 -11.88 -6.77
N TYR A 156 -7.32 -13.11 -6.54
CA TYR A 156 -8.56 -13.62 -7.10
C TYR A 156 -9.64 -13.59 -6.03
N MET A 157 -10.86 -13.23 -6.41
CA MET A 157 -12.00 -13.08 -5.51
C MET A 157 -12.89 -14.34 -5.53
N ASN A 158 -13.33 -14.79 -4.37
CA ASN A 158 -14.26 -15.92 -4.27
C ASN A 158 -15.72 -15.50 -4.51
N MET A 159 -16.59 -16.49 -4.70
CA MET A 159 -18.01 -16.30 -4.99
C MET A 159 -18.75 -15.53 -3.88
N ASN A 160 -18.47 -15.87 -2.61
CA ASN A 160 -19.20 -15.28 -1.48
C ASN A 160 -18.91 -13.78 -1.37
N THR A 161 -17.64 -13.39 -1.43
CA THR A 161 -17.23 -11.98 -1.42
C THR A 161 -17.85 -11.20 -2.58
N LEU A 162 -17.89 -11.79 -3.79
CA LEU A 162 -18.54 -11.14 -4.94
C LEU A 162 -20.07 -10.99 -4.74
N THR A 163 -20.71 -11.97 -4.14
CA THR A 163 -22.15 -11.94 -3.86
C THR A 163 -22.49 -10.82 -2.86
N GLU A 164 -21.67 -10.67 -1.82
CA GLU A 164 -21.80 -9.60 -0.82
C GLU A 164 -21.58 -8.22 -1.46
N LEU A 165 -20.46 -8.02 -2.18
CA LEU A 165 -20.14 -6.73 -2.81
C LEU A 165 -21.13 -6.31 -3.91
N LEU A 166 -21.70 -7.27 -4.61
CA LEU A 166 -22.75 -7.02 -5.62
C LEU A 166 -24.11 -6.80 -4.99
N GLU A 167 -24.32 -7.18 -3.73
CA GLU A 167 -25.61 -7.16 -3.05
C GLU A 167 -26.68 -7.94 -3.83
N LYS A 168 -26.33 -9.13 -4.31
CA LYS A 168 -27.17 -9.99 -5.13
C LYS A 168 -27.24 -11.40 -4.54
N SER A 169 -28.19 -12.20 -5.01
CA SER A 169 -28.26 -13.63 -4.67
C SER A 169 -27.17 -14.42 -5.41
N ASP A 170 -26.76 -15.55 -4.86
CA ASP A 170 -25.82 -16.49 -5.47
C ASP A 170 -26.20 -16.87 -6.90
N THR A 171 -27.48 -17.12 -7.14
CA THR A 171 -27.98 -17.48 -8.47
C THR A 171 -27.80 -16.37 -9.48
N THR A 172 -27.99 -15.10 -9.07
CA THR A 172 -27.78 -13.93 -9.92
C THR A 172 -26.30 -13.72 -10.19
N THR A 173 -25.45 -13.79 -9.15
CA THR A 173 -23.99 -13.64 -9.28
C THR A 173 -23.41 -14.71 -10.20
N ARG A 174 -23.85 -15.98 -10.10
CA ARG A 174 -23.43 -17.06 -11.02
C ARG A 174 -23.80 -16.77 -12.48
N LYS A 175 -24.99 -16.21 -12.74
CA LYS A 175 -25.41 -15.81 -14.10
C LYS A 175 -24.51 -14.69 -14.65
N ILE A 176 -24.20 -13.68 -13.81
CA ILE A 176 -23.29 -12.58 -14.19
C ILE A 176 -21.91 -13.13 -14.55
N LEU A 177 -21.32 -13.93 -13.66
CA LEU A 177 -19.99 -14.51 -13.85
C LEU A 177 -19.93 -15.39 -15.12
N LYS A 178 -20.92 -16.24 -15.34
CA LYS A 178 -21.00 -17.09 -16.54
C LYS A 178 -21.06 -16.24 -17.83
N SER A 179 -21.82 -15.15 -17.80
CA SER A 179 -21.90 -14.23 -18.94
C SER A 179 -20.59 -13.48 -19.19
N LEU A 180 -19.87 -13.03 -18.14
CA LEU A 180 -18.58 -12.39 -18.28
C LEU A 180 -17.50 -13.38 -18.77
N GLU A 181 -17.56 -14.63 -18.30
CA GLU A 181 -16.69 -15.73 -18.76
C GLU A 181 -16.89 -16.02 -20.26
N SER A 182 -18.15 -16.10 -20.73
CA SER A 182 -18.47 -16.30 -22.16
C SER A 182 -18.00 -15.16 -23.08
N LYS A 183 -17.79 -13.98 -22.52
CA LYS A 183 -17.28 -12.78 -23.21
C LYS A 183 -15.74 -12.64 -23.07
N ASN A 184 -15.09 -13.63 -22.47
CA ASN A 184 -13.63 -13.61 -22.19
C ASN A 184 -13.17 -12.41 -21.32
N LEU A 185 -14.07 -11.80 -20.56
CA LEU A 185 -13.75 -10.68 -19.66
C LEU A 185 -13.30 -11.11 -18.28
N LEU A 186 -13.39 -12.40 -17.98
CA LEU A 186 -13.14 -12.99 -16.68
C LEU A 186 -12.18 -14.16 -16.78
N VAL A 187 -11.22 -14.21 -15.86
CA VAL A 187 -10.35 -15.36 -15.62
C VAL A 187 -10.84 -16.12 -14.40
N LYS A 188 -10.95 -17.44 -14.53
CA LYS A 188 -11.36 -18.33 -13.46
C LYS A 188 -10.23 -19.25 -13.09
N SER A 189 -9.92 -19.33 -11.81
CA SER A 189 -8.95 -20.24 -11.24
C SER A 189 -9.63 -21.17 -10.23
N ARG A 190 -9.00 -22.31 -9.94
CA ARG A 190 -9.50 -23.26 -8.94
C ARG A 190 -8.47 -23.40 -7.82
N ASN A 191 -8.89 -23.12 -6.61
CA ASN A 191 -8.08 -23.36 -5.43
C ASN A 191 -8.81 -24.37 -4.52
N LYS A 192 -8.24 -25.57 -4.39
CA LYS A 192 -8.87 -26.71 -3.67
C LYS A 192 -10.32 -26.94 -4.18
N ASN A 193 -11.32 -26.66 -3.34
CA ASN A 193 -12.73 -26.89 -3.64
C ASN A 193 -13.50 -25.61 -4.03
N GLN A 194 -12.81 -24.46 -4.22
CA GLN A 194 -13.46 -23.20 -4.55
C GLN A 194 -12.96 -22.64 -5.88
N TYR A 195 -13.90 -22.05 -6.63
CA TYR A 195 -13.57 -21.23 -7.78
C TYR A 195 -13.26 -19.80 -7.33
N LEU A 196 -12.23 -19.23 -7.92
CA LEU A 196 -11.79 -17.87 -7.73
C LEU A 196 -11.84 -17.13 -9.07
N TYR A 197 -12.18 -15.86 -9.04
CA TYR A 197 -12.47 -15.04 -10.21
C TYR A 197 -11.62 -13.78 -10.20
N SER A 198 -11.16 -13.37 -11.38
CA SER A 198 -10.40 -12.13 -11.59
C SER A 198 -10.78 -11.51 -12.94
N ALA A 199 -10.59 -10.21 -13.12
CA ALA A 199 -10.75 -9.56 -14.42
C ALA A 199 -9.67 -10.02 -15.39
N ASN A 200 -10.04 -10.23 -16.66
CA ASN A 200 -9.10 -10.42 -17.75
C ASN A 200 -8.72 -9.05 -18.32
N LEU A 201 -7.70 -8.42 -17.72
CA LEU A 201 -7.27 -7.07 -18.07
C LEU A 201 -6.74 -6.99 -19.51
N ASP A 202 -6.07 -8.05 -19.99
CA ASP A 202 -5.54 -8.10 -21.36
C ASP A 202 -6.68 -8.09 -22.39
N SER A 203 -7.73 -8.84 -22.11
CA SER A 203 -8.92 -8.87 -22.96
C SER A 203 -9.69 -7.54 -22.94
N LEU A 204 -9.77 -6.89 -21.78
CA LEU A 204 -10.37 -5.55 -21.65
C LEU A 204 -9.58 -4.49 -22.43
N SER A 205 -8.25 -4.57 -22.44
CA SER A 205 -7.36 -3.62 -23.12
C SER A 205 -7.28 -3.85 -24.63
N SER A 206 -7.58 -5.07 -25.10
CA SER A 206 -7.51 -5.38 -26.53
C SER A 206 -8.64 -4.67 -27.27
N GLN A 207 -8.32 -3.75 -28.18
CA GLN A 207 -9.26 -3.00 -29.05
C GLN A 207 -10.08 -3.87 -30.03
N ASN A 208 -10.07 -5.20 -29.86
CA ASN A 208 -10.71 -6.16 -30.76
C ASN A 208 -12.16 -6.54 -30.35
N PHE A 209 -12.80 -5.78 -29.45
CA PHE A 209 -14.20 -6.08 -29.08
C PHE A 209 -15.19 -5.88 -30.24
N THR A 210 -14.87 -5.08 -31.22
CA THR A 210 -15.73 -4.86 -32.40
C THR A 210 -15.73 -6.02 -33.43
N LYS A 211 -14.85 -7.02 -33.28
CA LYS A 211 -14.75 -8.14 -34.26
C LYS A 211 -15.20 -9.51 -33.79
N CYS A 212 -15.62 -9.65 -32.52
CA CYS A 212 -15.99 -10.97 -31.98
C CYS A 212 -17.52 -11.22 -31.89
N PHE A 213 -18.33 -10.34 -32.49
CA PHE A 213 -19.81 -10.41 -32.38
C PHE A 213 -20.52 -10.26 -33.75
N ASP A 214 -19.82 -10.51 -34.87
CA ASP A 214 -20.47 -10.76 -36.18
C ASP A 214 -20.78 -12.25 -36.36
#